data_7b16706858a6c6042034fad09e0e8978
#
_entry.id   7b16706858a6c6042034fad09e0e8978
#
_cell.length_a   1.000
_cell.length_b   1.000
_cell.length_c   1.000
_cell.angle_alpha   90.00
_cell.angle_beta   90.00
_cell.angle_gamma   90.00
#
_symmetry.space_group_name_H-M   'P 1'
#
loop_
_entity.id
_entity.type
_entity.pdbx_description
1 polymer ?
#
loop_
_entity_poly.entity_id
_entity_poly.type
_entity_poly.pdbx_seq_one_letter_code
_entity_poly.pdbx_strand_id
1 'polypeptide(L)'
;MLRNPFTRLLVVAIFPALIVYIVVLSLSAAAGIQPGKVLTDLMQTCDFPVAVGMLSNFGFLLWAAAAAISLFVSLSGLAIKRDWCQLLLVGGIFSTILCLDDLFLLHDRHIGPDFLYTSYAILALFILLRFRKLVIQADGVAFLVAAMLLGLSIVSDKVQDLLPIGYATVQLFEEGFKFVGIACWLAFWWQAALRGATLQASD
;
A
#
# COMPACT_ATOMS: atom_id res chain seq x y z
N MET A 1 -18.73 9.96 21.34
CA MET A 1 -18.02 10.97 20.54
C MET A 1 -17.36 12.00 21.46
N LEU A 2 -16.05 12.17 21.37
CA LEU A 2 -15.31 13.18 22.18
C LEU A 2 -15.73 14.58 21.72
N ARG A 3 -16.49 15.30 22.55
CA ARG A 3 -17.05 16.62 22.20
C ARG A 3 -15.99 17.73 22.18
N ASN A 4 -14.90 17.57 22.93
CA ASN A 4 -13.84 18.57 22.99
C ASN A 4 -12.81 18.30 21.86
N PRO A 5 -12.56 19.25 20.94
CA PRO A 5 -11.61 19.08 19.85
C PRO A 5 -10.18 18.81 20.34
N PHE A 6 -9.77 19.38 21.45
CA PHE A 6 -8.46 19.13 22.04
C PHE A 6 -8.33 17.69 22.56
N THR A 7 -9.33 17.17 23.28
CA THR A 7 -9.35 15.77 23.72
C THR A 7 -9.32 14.80 22.54
N ARG A 8 -10.05 15.13 21.46
CA ARG A 8 -10.03 14.34 20.22
C ARG A 8 -8.63 14.33 19.61
N LEU A 9 -7.94 15.48 19.52
CA LEU A 9 -6.59 15.58 18.98
C LEU A 9 -5.60 14.75 19.82
N LEU A 10 -5.68 14.82 21.14
CA LEU A 10 -4.85 14.02 22.04
C LEU A 10 -5.02 12.52 21.79
N VAL A 11 -6.27 12.04 21.75
CA VAL A 11 -6.58 10.59 21.66
C VAL A 11 -6.33 10.04 20.26
N VAL A 12 -6.64 10.81 19.20
CA VAL A 12 -6.60 10.29 17.82
C VAL A 12 -5.25 10.51 17.15
N ALA A 13 -4.48 11.51 17.58
CA ALA A 13 -3.21 11.84 16.93
C ALA A 13 -2.02 11.77 17.90
N ILE A 14 -2.04 12.54 18.97
CA ILE A 14 -0.85 12.72 19.82
C ILE A 14 -0.48 11.43 20.56
N PHE A 15 -1.41 10.81 21.28
CA PHE A 15 -1.11 9.57 21.99
C PHE A 15 -0.70 8.41 21.07
N PRO A 16 -1.41 8.11 19.95
CA PRO A 16 -0.95 7.06 19.02
C PRO A 16 0.44 7.36 18.44
N ALA A 17 0.74 8.60 18.06
CA ALA A 17 2.05 8.98 17.55
C ALA A 17 3.15 8.79 18.60
N LEU A 18 2.92 9.21 19.85
CA LEU A 18 3.87 9.01 20.95
C LEU A 18 4.07 7.52 21.27
N ILE A 19 3.00 6.73 21.26
CA ILE A 19 3.10 5.27 21.47
C ILE A 19 3.98 4.64 20.39
N VAL A 20 3.73 4.94 19.12
CA VAL A 20 4.53 4.41 18.01
C VAL A 20 6.00 4.84 18.16
N TYR A 21 6.25 6.12 18.44
CA TYR A 21 7.59 6.67 18.65
C TYR A 21 8.35 5.94 19.75
N ILE A 22 7.73 5.80 20.94
CA ILE A 22 8.34 5.13 22.09
C ILE A 22 8.56 3.64 21.80
N VAL A 23 7.57 2.95 21.23
CA VAL A 23 7.67 1.52 20.91
C VAL A 23 8.81 1.27 19.93
N VAL A 24 8.87 2.03 18.82
CA VAL A 24 9.93 1.87 17.82
C VAL A 24 11.31 2.10 18.43
N LEU A 25 11.50 3.17 19.20
CA LEU A 25 12.79 3.44 19.86
C LEU A 25 13.16 2.35 20.87
N SER A 26 12.18 1.88 21.66
CA SER A 26 12.44 0.85 22.67
C SER A 26 12.82 -0.50 22.04
N LEU A 27 12.10 -0.92 21.00
CA LEU A 27 12.40 -2.15 20.27
C LEU A 27 13.75 -2.06 19.56
N SER A 28 14.07 -0.93 18.95
CA SER A 28 15.35 -0.69 18.29
C SER A 28 16.50 -0.69 19.27
N ALA A 29 16.33 -0.07 20.44
CA ALA A 29 17.33 -0.10 21.51
C ALA A 29 17.56 -1.52 22.04
N ALA A 30 16.49 -2.32 22.21
CA ALA A 30 16.59 -3.73 22.60
C ALA A 30 17.31 -4.57 21.54
N ALA A 31 17.21 -4.20 20.25
CA ALA A 31 17.95 -4.80 19.15
C ALA A 31 19.39 -4.25 18.99
N GLY A 32 19.86 -3.37 19.89
CA GLY A 32 21.20 -2.78 19.83
C GLY A 32 21.38 -1.69 18.77
N ILE A 33 20.27 -1.16 18.20
CA ILE A 33 20.31 -0.10 17.19
C ILE A 33 20.36 1.26 17.89
N GLN A 34 21.33 2.09 17.52
CA GLN A 34 21.46 3.43 18.08
C GLN A 34 20.27 4.32 17.68
N PRO A 35 19.71 5.13 18.61
CA PRO A 35 18.56 5.99 18.32
C PRO A 35 18.75 6.91 17.09
N GLY A 36 19.95 7.47 16.90
CA GLY A 36 20.24 8.30 15.74
C GLY A 36 20.00 7.60 14.40
N LYS A 37 20.30 6.29 14.30
CA LYS A 37 20.04 5.52 13.08
C LYS A 37 18.57 5.22 12.84
N VAL A 38 17.77 5.24 13.89
CA VAL A 38 16.31 5.02 13.79
C VAL A 38 15.59 6.29 13.38
N LEU A 39 16.11 7.43 13.80
CA LEU A 39 15.50 8.75 13.58
C LEU A 39 15.95 9.42 12.28
N THR A 40 16.99 8.88 11.64
CA THR A 40 17.55 9.41 10.40
C THR A 40 17.13 8.52 9.23
N ASP A 41 16.74 9.11 8.10
CA ASP A 41 16.43 8.33 6.89
C ASP A 41 17.69 7.70 6.27
N LEU A 42 17.48 6.70 5.40
CA LEU A 42 18.57 5.97 4.76
C LEU A 42 19.42 6.85 3.85
N MET A 43 18.83 7.83 3.17
CA MET A 43 19.54 8.71 2.25
C MET A 43 20.49 9.61 3.01
N GLN A 44 20.05 10.17 4.13
CA GLN A 44 20.89 10.96 5.03
C GLN A 44 21.97 10.10 5.71
N THR A 45 21.61 8.88 6.14
CA THR A 45 22.56 7.97 6.82
C THR A 45 23.66 7.50 5.87
N CYS A 46 23.36 7.28 4.59
CA CYS A 46 24.29 6.74 3.59
C CYS A 46 24.87 7.81 2.64
N ASP A 47 24.49 9.08 2.82
CA ASP A 47 24.89 10.21 1.94
C ASP A 47 24.63 9.95 0.45
N PHE A 48 23.47 9.36 0.14
CA PHE A 48 23.08 9.08 -1.23
C PHE A 48 22.46 10.30 -1.93
N PRO A 49 22.69 10.47 -3.25
CA PRO A 49 21.99 11.48 -4.04
C PRO A 49 20.46 11.30 -3.98
N VAL A 50 19.72 12.40 -4.00
CA VAL A 50 18.24 12.44 -3.90
C VAL A 50 17.52 11.50 -4.89
N ALA A 51 18.13 11.25 -6.05
CA ALA A 51 17.53 10.38 -7.07
C ALA A 51 17.54 8.87 -6.70
N VAL A 52 18.38 8.47 -5.73
CA VAL A 52 18.46 7.05 -5.33
C VAL A 52 17.17 6.64 -4.62
N GLY A 53 16.51 5.61 -5.11
CA GLY A 53 15.24 5.12 -4.56
C GLY A 53 14.03 6.04 -4.78
N MET A 54 14.14 7.13 -5.56
CA MET A 54 13.07 8.11 -5.72
C MET A 54 11.78 7.49 -6.28
N LEU A 55 11.86 6.60 -7.27
CA LEU A 55 10.67 5.92 -7.83
C LEU A 55 10.02 4.99 -6.80
N SER A 56 10.82 4.26 -6.03
CA SER A 56 10.33 3.42 -4.94
C SER A 56 9.60 4.27 -3.87
N ASN A 57 10.19 5.40 -3.48
CA ASN A 57 9.55 6.33 -2.53
C ASN A 57 8.22 6.87 -3.06
N PHE A 58 8.11 7.21 -4.34
CA PHE A 58 6.82 7.57 -4.95
C PHE A 58 5.85 6.40 -4.95
N GLY A 59 6.32 5.17 -5.18
CA GLY A 59 5.52 3.96 -5.06
C GLY A 59 4.87 3.81 -3.67
N PHE A 60 5.65 4.00 -2.59
CA PHE A 60 5.12 3.98 -1.22
C PHE A 60 4.03 5.02 -0.99
N LEU A 61 4.22 6.24 -1.50
CA LEU A 61 3.21 7.30 -1.39
C LEU A 61 1.92 6.95 -2.11
N LEU A 62 1.99 6.32 -3.29
CA LEU A 62 0.82 5.88 -4.03
C LEU A 62 0.08 4.74 -3.30
N TRP A 63 0.81 3.75 -2.75
CA TRP A 63 0.24 2.70 -1.90
C TRP A 63 -0.45 3.29 -0.67
N ALA A 64 0.23 4.20 0.05
CA ALA A 64 -0.30 4.85 1.23
C ALA A 64 -1.55 5.69 0.91
N ALA A 65 -1.57 6.37 -0.23
CA ALA A 65 -2.73 7.13 -0.69
C ALA A 65 -3.93 6.20 -0.98
N ALA A 66 -3.72 5.07 -1.66
CA ALA A 66 -4.76 4.08 -1.93
C ALA A 66 -5.34 3.51 -0.62
N ALA A 67 -4.47 3.17 0.34
CA ALA A 67 -4.87 2.71 1.67
C ALA A 67 -5.67 3.77 2.42
N ALA A 68 -5.16 5.00 2.51
CA ALA A 68 -5.76 6.09 3.26
C ALA A 68 -7.15 6.46 2.72
N ILE A 69 -7.30 6.61 1.40
CA ILE A 69 -8.58 6.96 0.78
C ILE A 69 -9.62 5.87 1.04
N SER A 70 -9.26 4.60 0.85
CA SER A 70 -10.15 3.46 1.03
C SER A 70 -10.59 3.32 2.49
N LEU A 71 -9.65 3.37 3.43
CA LEU A 71 -9.94 3.27 4.86
C LEU A 71 -10.75 4.47 5.35
N PHE A 72 -10.41 5.68 4.90
CA PHE A 72 -11.14 6.89 5.28
C PHE A 72 -12.61 6.80 4.91
N VAL A 73 -12.93 6.47 3.65
CA VAL A 73 -14.33 6.38 3.19
C VAL A 73 -15.07 5.24 3.89
N SER A 74 -14.40 4.09 4.11
CA SER A 74 -15.01 2.96 4.81
C SER A 74 -15.30 3.26 6.28
N LEU A 75 -14.37 3.89 7.02
CA LEU A 75 -14.47 4.07 8.48
C LEU A 75 -15.21 5.35 8.88
N SER A 76 -15.28 6.36 8.00
CA SER A 76 -15.98 7.62 8.27
C SER A 76 -17.51 7.53 8.16
N GLY A 77 -18.05 6.41 7.68
CA GLY A 77 -19.48 6.28 7.40
C GLY A 77 -19.92 6.97 6.12
N LEU A 78 -18.99 7.41 5.28
CA LEU A 78 -19.28 7.99 3.98
C LEU A 78 -19.77 6.93 2.97
N ALA A 79 -19.38 5.67 3.14
CA ALA A 79 -19.89 4.55 2.35
C ALA A 79 -21.17 4.02 2.98
N ILE A 80 -22.35 4.37 2.43
CA ILE A 80 -23.65 4.01 3.00
C ILE A 80 -23.98 2.54 2.78
N LYS A 81 -23.71 2.00 1.58
CA LYS A 81 -24.00 0.61 1.28
C LYS A 81 -22.94 -0.28 1.89
N ARG A 82 -23.36 -1.24 2.70
CA ARG A 82 -22.48 -2.18 3.42
C ARG A 82 -21.45 -2.85 2.51
N ASP A 83 -21.85 -3.21 1.29
CA ASP A 83 -20.93 -3.89 0.36
C ASP A 83 -19.80 -2.96 -0.11
N TRP A 84 -20.07 -1.66 -0.34
CA TRP A 84 -19.03 -0.67 -0.65
C TRP A 84 -18.09 -0.45 0.54
N CYS A 85 -18.66 -0.35 1.76
CA CYS A 85 -17.87 -0.24 2.98
C CYS A 85 -16.93 -1.44 3.13
N GLN A 86 -17.43 -2.67 2.93
CA GLN A 86 -16.62 -3.89 3.00
C GLN A 86 -15.54 -3.94 1.91
N LEU A 87 -15.86 -3.59 0.66
CA LEU A 87 -14.88 -3.53 -0.43
C LEU A 87 -13.74 -2.57 -0.08
N LEU A 88 -14.09 -1.35 0.34
CA LEU A 88 -13.13 -0.30 0.67
C LEU A 88 -12.29 -0.67 1.91
N LEU A 89 -12.90 -1.31 2.91
CA LEU A 89 -12.16 -1.78 4.09
C LEU A 89 -11.13 -2.84 3.73
N VAL A 90 -11.55 -3.88 3.01
CA VAL A 90 -10.64 -4.96 2.58
C VAL A 90 -9.54 -4.42 1.67
N GLY A 91 -9.88 -3.56 0.72
CA GLY A 91 -8.92 -2.94 -0.18
C GLY A 91 -7.95 -2.01 0.52
N GLY A 92 -8.43 -1.24 1.48
CA GLY A 92 -7.59 -0.35 2.28
C GLY A 92 -6.60 -1.12 3.16
N ILE A 93 -7.04 -2.20 3.82
CA ILE A 93 -6.16 -3.10 4.58
C ILE A 93 -5.14 -3.76 3.65
N PHE A 94 -5.57 -4.26 2.50
CA PHE A 94 -4.67 -4.88 1.52
C PHE A 94 -3.63 -3.88 1.00
N SER A 95 -4.03 -2.67 0.63
CA SER A 95 -3.10 -1.61 0.20
C SER A 95 -2.11 -1.23 1.31
N THR A 96 -2.54 -1.26 2.59
CA THR A 96 -1.65 -1.05 3.74
C THR A 96 -0.60 -2.16 3.84
N ILE A 97 -1.00 -3.42 3.69
CA ILE A 97 -0.08 -4.58 3.72
C ILE A 97 0.95 -4.45 2.59
N LEU A 98 0.52 -4.15 1.36
CA LEU A 98 1.41 -3.96 0.22
C LEU A 98 2.38 -2.79 0.43
N CYS A 99 1.90 -1.69 1.01
CA CYS A 99 2.73 -0.54 1.37
C CYS A 99 3.82 -0.91 2.38
N LEU A 100 3.46 -1.64 3.44
CA LEU A 100 4.40 -2.05 4.49
C LEU A 100 5.41 -3.09 3.97
N ASP A 101 4.96 -4.02 3.15
CA ASP A 101 5.85 -5.00 2.51
C ASP A 101 6.91 -4.31 1.66
N ASP A 102 6.48 -3.41 0.79
CA ASP A 102 7.36 -2.68 -0.12
C ASP A 102 8.31 -1.72 0.63
N LEU A 103 7.80 -1.03 1.67
CA LEU A 103 8.58 -0.11 2.49
C LEU A 103 9.66 -0.82 3.32
N PHE A 104 9.34 -1.98 3.89
CA PHE A 104 10.26 -2.72 4.78
C PHE A 104 10.93 -3.92 4.11
N LEU A 105 10.69 -4.14 2.81
CA LEU A 105 11.22 -5.27 2.03
C LEU A 105 10.94 -6.60 2.73
N LEU A 106 9.69 -6.80 3.21
CA LEU A 106 9.34 -7.97 4.02
C LEU A 106 9.50 -9.26 3.21
N HIS A 107 9.12 -9.23 1.93
CA HIS A 107 9.25 -10.36 1.00
C HIS A 107 10.70 -10.75 0.73
N ASP A 108 11.65 -9.81 0.79
CA ASP A 108 13.07 -10.10 0.54
C ASP A 108 13.83 -10.52 1.79
N ARG A 109 13.46 -9.98 2.96
CA ARG A 109 14.30 -10.08 4.15
C ARG A 109 13.73 -10.95 5.26
N HIS A 110 12.40 -11.09 5.36
CA HIS A 110 11.76 -11.66 6.55
C HIS A 110 10.80 -12.80 6.24
N ILE A 111 10.06 -12.72 5.13
CA ILE A 111 9.02 -13.68 4.77
C ILE A 111 9.30 -14.12 3.34
N GLY A 112 9.40 -15.43 3.10
CA GLY A 112 9.70 -15.94 1.76
C GLY A 112 8.81 -15.32 0.67
N PRO A 113 9.38 -14.85 -0.45
CA PRO A 113 8.66 -14.11 -1.48
C PRO A 113 7.50 -14.92 -2.09
N ASP A 114 7.67 -16.23 -2.26
CA ASP A 114 6.63 -17.09 -2.82
C ASP A 114 5.36 -17.13 -1.97
N PHE A 115 5.50 -17.10 -0.65
CA PHE A 115 4.37 -17.07 0.27
C PHE A 115 3.62 -15.73 0.17
N LEU A 116 4.34 -14.62 0.19
CA LEU A 116 3.72 -13.28 0.14
C LEU A 116 3.06 -13.03 -1.21
N TYR A 117 3.75 -13.28 -2.31
CA TYR A 117 3.20 -13.08 -3.66
C TYR A 117 1.98 -13.96 -3.94
N THR A 118 2.00 -15.22 -3.47
CA THR A 118 0.83 -16.10 -3.56
C THR A 118 -0.33 -15.55 -2.72
N SER A 119 -0.05 -15.07 -1.51
CA SER A 119 -1.06 -14.48 -0.64
C SER A 119 -1.70 -13.23 -1.26
N TYR A 120 -0.90 -12.38 -1.91
CA TYR A 120 -1.39 -11.19 -2.62
C TYR A 120 -2.26 -11.55 -3.82
N ALA A 121 -1.85 -12.55 -4.60
CA ALA A 121 -2.65 -13.06 -5.73
C ALA A 121 -3.99 -13.62 -5.26
N ILE A 122 -4.00 -14.41 -4.19
CA ILE A 122 -5.23 -14.96 -3.57
C ILE A 122 -6.13 -13.83 -3.10
N LEU A 123 -5.58 -12.82 -2.41
CA LEU A 123 -6.38 -11.71 -1.88
C LEU A 123 -6.93 -10.81 -2.99
N ALA A 124 -6.14 -10.54 -4.04
CA ALA A 124 -6.62 -9.81 -5.21
C ALA A 124 -7.73 -10.56 -5.93
N LEU A 125 -7.58 -11.88 -6.11
CA LEU A 125 -8.60 -12.74 -6.69
C LEU A 125 -9.86 -12.81 -5.81
N PHE A 126 -9.71 -12.90 -4.50
CA PHE A 126 -10.84 -12.85 -3.56
C PHE A 126 -11.61 -11.54 -3.70
N ILE A 127 -10.93 -10.38 -3.75
CA ILE A 127 -11.56 -9.08 -3.97
C ILE A 127 -12.34 -9.09 -5.30
N LEU A 128 -11.71 -9.54 -6.38
CA LEU A 128 -12.32 -9.60 -7.70
C LEU A 128 -13.58 -10.48 -7.70
N LEU A 129 -13.51 -11.67 -7.14
CA LEU A 129 -14.63 -12.63 -7.17
C LEU A 129 -15.76 -12.21 -6.22
N ARG A 130 -15.43 -11.83 -4.99
CA ARG A 130 -16.41 -11.48 -3.95
C ARG A 130 -17.15 -10.18 -4.27
N PHE A 131 -16.43 -9.20 -4.83
CA PHE A 131 -16.94 -7.86 -5.11
C PHE A 131 -17.02 -7.55 -6.60
N ARG A 132 -17.07 -8.55 -7.49
CA ARG A 132 -16.95 -8.37 -8.95
C ARG A 132 -17.87 -7.28 -9.51
N LYS A 133 -19.11 -7.21 -9.03
CA LYS A 133 -20.07 -6.19 -9.50
C LYS A 133 -19.62 -4.77 -9.13
N LEU A 134 -19.12 -4.58 -7.91
CA LEU A 134 -18.63 -3.30 -7.42
C LEU A 134 -17.30 -2.91 -8.10
N VAL A 135 -16.41 -3.89 -8.32
CA VAL A 135 -15.16 -3.67 -9.06
C VAL A 135 -15.44 -3.18 -10.48
N ILE A 136 -16.38 -3.81 -11.19
CA ILE A 136 -16.80 -3.38 -12.54
C ILE A 136 -17.47 -1.99 -12.49
N GLN A 137 -18.31 -1.72 -11.48
CA GLN A 137 -18.97 -0.43 -11.31
C GLN A 137 -17.99 0.69 -10.97
N ALA A 138 -16.94 0.40 -10.18
CA ALA A 138 -15.91 1.38 -9.85
C ALA A 138 -15.08 1.73 -11.10
N ASP A 139 -14.17 0.84 -11.44
CA ASP A 139 -13.34 0.84 -12.65
C ASP A 139 -12.68 -0.54 -12.82
N GLY A 140 -13.39 -1.49 -13.39
CA GLY A 140 -12.88 -2.85 -13.57
C GLY A 140 -11.63 -2.92 -14.46
N VAL A 141 -11.47 -1.98 -15.40
CA VAL A 141 -10.29 -1.91 -16.27
C VAL A 141 -9.06 -1.52 -15.46
N ALA A 142 -9.15 -0.47 -14.64
CA ALA A 142 -8.04 -0.04 -13.79
C ALA A 142 -7.60 -1.15 -12.83
N PHE A 143 -8.56 -1.88 -12.22
CA PHE A 143 -8.25 -3.03 -11.35
C PHE A 143 -7.49 -4.13 -12.08
N LEU A 144 -7.96 -4.54 -13.27
CA LEU A 144 -7.34 -5.61 -14.04
C LEU A 144 -5.96 -5.22 -14.57
N VAL A 145 -5.80 -3.98 -15.05
CA VAL A 145 -4.51 -3.46 -15.52
C VAL A 145 -3.52 -3.39 -14.35
N ALA A 146 -3.95 -2.91 -13.18
CA ALA A 146 -3.11 -2.90 -11.99
C ALA A 146 -2.66 -4.32 -11.61
N ALA A 147 -3.60 -5.27 -11.50
CA ALA A 147 -3.28 -6.66 -11.16
C ALA A 147 -2.34 -7.32 -12.20
N MET A 148 -2.55 -7.04 -13.49
CA MET A 148 -1.70 -7.57 -14.57
C MET A 148 -0.28 -6.99 -14.49
N LEU A 149 -0.13 -5.67 -14.33
CA LEU A 149 1.18 -5.03 -14.28
C LEU A 149 1.96 -5.41 -13.02
N LEU A 150 1.30 -5.47 -11.86
CA LEU A 150 1.92 -5.95 -10.62
C LEU A 150 2.32 -7.43 -10.75
N GLY A 151 1.49 -8.25 -11.39
CA GLY A 151 1.83 -9.63 -11.70
C GLY A 151 3.02 -9.76 -12.65
N LEU A 152 3.10 -8.90 -13.68
CA LEU A 152 4.25 -8.87 -14.61
C LEU A 152 5.54 -8.44 -13.90
N SER A 153 5.48 -7.50 -12.96
CA SER A 153 6.62 -7.14 -12.12
C SER A 153 7.15 -8.37 -11.36
N ILE A 154 6.28 -9.09 -10.65
CA ILE A 154 6.65 -10.32 -9.92
C ILE A 154 7.23 -11.39 -10.87
N VAL A 155 6.62 -11.57 -12.04
CA VAL A 155 7.13 -12.53 -13.03
C VAL A 155 8.51 -12.11 -13.54
N SER A 156 8.72 -10.81 -13.82
CA SER A 156 10.01 -10.29 -14.28
C SER A 156 11.12 -10.57 -13.26
N ASP A 157 10.86 -10.35 -11.98
CA ASP A 157 11.77 -10.70 -10.88
C ASP A 157 12.10 -12.19 -10.86
N LYS A 158 11.09 -13.06 -10.93
CA LYS A 158 11.27 -14.52 -10.87
C LYS A 158 12.00 -15.12 -12.07
N VAL A 159 11.89 -14.53 -13.26
CA VAL A 159 12.52 -15.08 -14.48
C VAL A 159 13.83 -14.40 -14.82
N GLN A 160 14.30 -13.43 -14.04
CA GLN A 160 15.51 -12.65 -14.34
C GLN A 160 16.73 -13.53 -14.56
N ASP A 161 16.94 -14.58 -13.74
CA ASP A 161 18.08 -15.49 -13.85
C ASP A 161 17.98 -16.44 -15.06
N LEU A 162 16.80 -16.57 -15.67
CA LEU A 162 16.56 -17.42 -16.84
C LEU A 162 16.71 -16.65 -18.16
N LEU A 163 16.72 -15.32 -18.11
CA LEU A 163 16.76 -14.50 -19.32
C LEU A 163 18.20 -14.15 -19.72
N PRO A 164 18.56 -14.26 -21.01
CA PRO A 164 19.89 -13.92 -21.51
C PRO A 164 20.07 -12.40 -21.69
N ILE A 165 19.48 -11.58 -20.81
CA ILE A 165 19.54 -10.12 -20.83
C ILE A 165 20.11 -9.61 -19.51
N GLY A 166 20.78 -8.46 -19.57
CA GLY A 166 21.44 -7.90 -18.38
C GLY A 166 20.44 -7.55 -17.27
N TYR A 167 20.84 -7.81 -16.02
CA TYR A 167 20.06 -7.54 -14.82
C TYR A 167 19.42 -6.13 -14.81
N ALA A 168 20.19 -5.09 -15.15
CA ALA A 168 19.69 -3.72 -15.18
C ALA A 168 18.51 -3.51 -16.15
N THR A 169 18.46 -4.28 -17.25
CA THR A 169 17.35 -4.21 -18.20
C THR A 169 16.10 -4.87 -17.62
N VAL A 170 16.24 -6.04 -16.99
CA VAL A 170 15.10 -6.71 -16.34
C VAL A 170 14.53 -5.82 -15.24
N GLN A 171 15.39 -5.27 -14.39
CA GLN A 171 15.02 -4.37 -13.30
C GLN A 171 14.27 -3.12 -13.81
N LEU A 172 14.67 -2.56 -14.96
CA LEU A 172 13.96 -1.43 -15.57
C LEU A 172 12.50 -1.77 -15.90
N PHE A 173 12.25 -2.96 -16.47
CA PHE A 173 10.90 -3.40 -16.79
C PHE A 173 10.11 -3.79 -15.53
N GLU A 174 10.72 -4.50 -14.61
CA GLU A 174 10.15 -4.92 -13.33
C GLU A 174 9.64 -3.69 -12.55
N GLU A 175 10.52 -2.74 -12.27
CA GLU A 175 10.18 -1.51 -11.54
C GLU A 175 9.21 -0.62 -12.32
N GLY A 176 9.31 -0.60 -13.66
CA GLY A 176 8.37 0.08 -14.53
C GLY A 176 6.96 -0.50 -14.43
N PHE A 177 6.81 -1.82 -14.51
CA PHE A 177 5.53 -2.51 -14.33
C PHE A 177 4.97 -2.28 -12.93
N LYS A 178 5.81 -2.40 -11.91
CA LYS A 178 5.45 -2.15 -10.52
C LYS A 178 4.90 -0.74 -10.35
N PHE A 179 5.65 0.28 -10.75
CA PHE A 179 5.26 1.68 -10.56
C PHE A 179 3.95 2.04 -11.27
N VAL A 180 3.82 1.66 -12.55
CA VAL A 180 2.57 1.90 -13.29
C VAL A 180 1.42 1.07 -12.73
N GLY A 181 1.68 -0.16 -12.30
CA GLY A 181 0.70 -1.01 -11.63
C GLY A 181 0.15 -0.38 -10.35
N ILE A 182 1.02 0.20 -9.50
CA ILE A 182 0.64 0.92 -8.28
C ILE A 182 -0.20 2.15 -8.61
N ALA A 183 0.17 2.90 -9.65
CA ALA A 183 -0.62 4.06 -10.07
C ALA A 183 -2.03 3.68 -10.54
N CYS A 184 -2.16 2.60 -11.32
CA CYS A 184 -3.47 2.05 -11.72
C CYS A 184 -4.27 1.54 -10.52
N TRP A 185 -3.60 0.94 -9.51
CA TRP A 185 -4.21 0.51 -8.27
C TRP A 185 -4.80 1.68 -7.48
N LEU A 186 -4.05 2.77 -7.32
CA LEU A 186 -4.56 4.00 -6.71
C LEU A 186 -5.75 4.56 -7.50
N ALA A 187 -5.66 4.60 -8.83
CA ALA A 187 -6.75 5.09 -9.68
C ALA A 187 -8.04 4.28 -9.46
N PHE A 188 -7.94 2.95 -9.36
CA PHE A 188 -9.08 2.08 -9.04
C PHE A 188 -9.68 2.43 -7.66
N TRP A 189 -8.87 2.51 -6.60
CA TRP A 189 -9.39 2.79 -5.26
C TRP A 189 -9.94 4.19 -5.12
N TRP A 190 -9.39 5.15 -5.84
CA TRP A 190 -9.95 6.49 -5.95
C TRP A 190 -11.39 6.45 -6.52
N GLN A 191 -11.58 5.75 -7.63
CA GLN A 191 -12.91 5.61 -8.25
C GLN A 191 -13.87 4.82 -7.35
N ALA A 192 -13.40 3.75 -6.71
CA ALA A 192 -14.21 2.98 -5.77
C ALA A 192 -14.67 3.84 -4.57
N ALA A 193 -13.78 4.66 -4.03
CA ALA A 193 -14.08 5.57 -2.93
C ALA A 193 -15.09 6.65 -3.35
N LEU A 194 -14.92 7.27 -4.52
CA LEU A 194 -15.88 8.23 -5.07
C LEU A 194 -17.26 7.60 -5.25
N ARG A 195 -17.34 6.40 -5.85
CA ARG A 195 -18.62 5.68 -6.03
C ARG A 195 -19.26 5.32 -4.70
N GLY A 196 -18.47 4.82 -3.75
CA GLY A 196 -18.97 4.49 -2.41
C GLY A 196 -19.56 5.69 -1.67
N ALA A 197 -18.96 6.87 -1.83
CA ALA A 197 -19.39 8.11 -1.18
C ALA A 197 -20.54 8.81 -1.92
N THR A 198 -20.57 8.80 -3.27
CA THR A 198 -21.55 9.57 -4.06
C THR A 198 -22.93 8.92 -4.18
N LEU A 199 -23.06 7.62 -3.95
CA LEU A 199 -24.37 6.94 -3.89
C LEU A 199 -25.28 7.45 -2.76
N GLN A 200 -24.75 8.36 -1.92
CA GLN A 200 -25.50 9.06 -0.87
C GLN A 200 -26.39 10.19 -1.40
N ALA A 201 -26.03 10.81 -2.52
CA ALA A 201 -26.68 12.03 -2.98
C ALA A 201 -27.94 11.77 -3.87
N SER A 202 -28.26 10.51 -4.16
CA SER A 202 -29.34 10.12 -5.09
C SER A 202 -30.54 9.44 -4.45
N ASP A 203 -30.51 9.22 -3.14
CA ASP A 203 -31.66 8.73 -2.32
C ASP A 203 -32.15 9.85 -1.39
#